data_792da733902a35cfdfc877db07342469
#
_entry.id   792da733902a35cfdfc877db07342469
#
_cell.length_a   1.000
_cell.length_b   1.000
_cell.length_c   1.000
_cell.angle_alpha   90.00
_cell.angle_beta   90.00
_cell.angle_gamma   90.00
#
_symmetry.space_group_name_H-M   'P 1'
#
loop_
_entity.id
_entity.type
_entity.pdbx_description
1 polymer ?
#
loop_
_entity_poly.entity_id
_entity_poly.type
_entity_poly.pdbx_seq_one_letter_code
_entity_poly.pdbx_strand_id
1 'polypeptide(L)'
;IVLLESLAVSDEVLQKYTRDLEQKGHTFCAYSRCDDEAALCERAKDADILLLANMPLKGSIIRHCTHLQFIDVAFTGVDHVDLQAAEEMHVAVSNASGYSNESVAELALGMTIDCLRNVEAVSARCRHQGTKEGLVGRELGGKTVGIIGFGKIGRRAAELFHAFGC
;
A
#
# COMPACT_ATOMS: atom_id res chain seq x y z
N ILE A 1 -9.50 -13.16 14.72
CA ILE A 1 -8.91 -12.28 13.70
C ILE A 1 -8.01 -11.29 14.41
N VAL A 2 -6.78 -11.16 13.95
CA VAL A 2 -5.80 -10.24 14.56
C VAL A 2 -5.29 -9.25 13.52
N LEU A 3 -5.53 -7.96 13.77
CA LEU A 3 -4.96 -6.85 13.01
C LEU A 3 -3.63 -6.43 13.65
N LEU A 4 -2.52 -6.55 12.91
CA LEU A 4 -1.17 -6.36 13.44
C LEU A 4 -0.67 -4.91 13.35
N GLU A 5 -1.31 -4.06 12.55
CA GLU A 5 -0.96 -2.64 12.40
C GLU A 5 -2.19 -1.81 12.03
N SER A 6 -2.12 -0.50 12.21
CA SER A 6 -3.20 0.41 11.83
C SER A 6 -3.40 0.40 10.30
N LEU A 7 -4.66 0.35 9.87
CA LEU A 7 -5.06 0.50 8.46
C LEU A 7 -5.26 1.97 8.04
N ALA A 8 -4.90 2.92 8.89
CA ALA A 8 -5.07 4.36 8.68
C ALA A 8 -6.53 4.77 8.39
N VAL A 9 -7.49 4.01 8.91
CA VAL A 9 -8.90 4.36 8.92
C VAL A 9 -9.29 5.01 10.25
N SER A 10 -10.41 5.74 10.30
CA SER A 10 -10.90 6.31 11.56
C SER A 10 -11.36 5.20 12.51
N ASP A 11 -11.30 5.49 13.82
CA ASP A 11 -11.78 4.56 14.85
C ASP A 11 -13.25 4.18 14.67
N GLU A 12 -14.07 5.10 14.19
CA GLU A 12 -15.49 4.83 13.91
C GLU A 12 -15.67 3.77 12.82
N VAL A 13 -14.86 3.85 11.75
CA VAL A 13 -14.88 2.87 10.65
C VAL A 13 -14.40 1.51 11.17
N LEU A 14 -13.28 1.48 11.90
CA LEU A 14 -12.75 0.24 12.46
C LEU A 14 -13.75 -0.42 13.41
N GLN A 15 -14.34 0.35 14.33
CA GLN A 15 -15.35 -0.14 15.29
C GLN A 15 -16.60 -0.69 14.60
N LYS A 16 -17.05 -0.04 13.51
CA LYS A 16 -18.19 -0.54 12.73
C LYS A 16 -17.94 -1.97 12.23
N TYR A 17 -16.81 -2.16 11.55
CA TYR A 17 -16.47 -3.49 11.01
C TYR A 17 -16.13 -4.51 12.11
N THR A 18 -15.52 -4.08 13.21
CA THR A 18 -15.31 -4.94 14.39
C THR A 18 -16.64 -5.50 14.91
N ARG A 19 -17.65 -4.63 15.11
CA ARG A 19 -18.98 -5.07 15.56
C ARG A 19 -19.66 -6.03 14.58
N ASP A 20 -19.51 -5.76 13.26
CA ASP A 20 -20.08 -6.64 12.23
C ASP A 20 -19.43 -8.05 12.27
N LEU A 21 -18.13 -8.12 12.57
CA LEU A 21 -17.41 -9.38 12.75
C LEU A 21 -17.82 -10.10 14.04
N GLU A 22 -17.93 -9.37 15.15
CA GLU A 22 -18.36 -9.91 16.45
C GLU A 22 -19.79 -10.47 16.39
N GLN A 23 -20.71 -9.79 15.68
CA GLN A 23 -22.08 -10.27 15.47
C GLN A 23 -22.13 -11.59 14.68
N LYS A 24 -21.09 -11.85 13.87
CA LYS A 24 -20.93 -13.12 13.13
C LYS A 24 -20.19 -14.20 13.94
N GLY A 25 -19.88 -13.92 15.21
CA GLY A 25 -19.21 -14.87 16.12
C GLY A 25 -17.68 -14.86 16.04
N HIS A 26 -17.08 -13.85 15.41
CA HIS A 26 -15.62 -13.71 15.37
C HIS A 26 -15.11 -12.84 16.52
N THR A 27 -13.94 -13.16 17.04
CA THR A 27 -13.17 -12.26 17.92
C THR A 27 -12.22 -11.43 17.06
N PHE A 28 -12.19 -10.11 17.29
CA PHE A 28 -11.31 -9.19 16.58
C PHE A 28 -10.41 -8.44 17.56
N CYS A 29 -9.09 -8.57 17.38
CA CYS A 29 -8.08 -7.85 18.17
C CYS A 29 -7.28 -6.95 17.24
N ALA A 30 -7.16 -5.66 17.58
CA ALA A 30 -6.37 -4.70 16.83
C ALA A 30 -5.18 -4.19 17.64
N TYR A 31 -4.03 -4.15 17.02
CA TYR A 31 -2.78 -3.67 17.59
C TYR A 31 -2.20 -2.52 16.76
N SER A 32 -1.41 -1.68 17.39
CA SER A 32 -0.53 -0.76 16.69
C SER A 32 0.70 -1.49 16.16
N ARG A 33 1.29 -0.95 15.08
CA ARG A 33 2.50 -1.49 14.46
C ARG A 33 3.62 -1.70 15.48
N CYS A 34 4.29 -2.82 15.39
CA CYS A 34 5.42 -3.20 16.21
C CYS A 34 6.46 -3.92 15.35
N ASP A 35 7.74 -3.64 15.58
CA ASP A 35 8.84 -4.31 14.86
C ASP A 35 9.50 -5.40 15.71
N ASP A 36 9.06 -5.59 16.97
CA ASP A 36 9.54 -6.66 17.85
C ASP A 36 8.90 -7.98 17.48
N GLU A 37 9.72 -8.90 17.00
CA GLU A 37 9.29 -10.23 16.53
C GLU A 37 8.67 -11.07 17.66
N ALA A 38 9.19 -10.99 18.88
CA ALA A 38 8.64 -11.73 20.02
C ALA A 38 7.23 -11.25 20.37
N ALA A 39 7.02 -9.93 20.37
CA ALA A 39 5.71 -9.33 20.59
C ALA A 39 4.73 -9.68 19.47
N LEU A 40 5.18 -9.72 18.22
CA LEU A 40 4.35 -10.12 17.09
C LEU A 40 3.94 -11.59 17.18
N CYS A 41 4.87 -12.48 17.53
CA CYS A 41 4.56 -13.91 17.76
C CYS A 41 3.50 -14.06 18.87
N GLU A 42 3.65 -13.35 19.99
CA GLU A 42 2.69 -13.42 21.10
C GLU A 42 1.30 -12.91 20.70
N ARG A 43 1.22 -11.82 19.93
CA ARG A 43 -0.04 -11.26 19.43
C ARG A 43 -0.75 -12.17 18.43
N ALA A 44 0.02 -12.89 17.62
CA ALA A 44 -0.46 -13.68 16.49
C ALA A 44 -0.71 -15.15 16.82
N LYS A 45 -0.17 -15.70 17.91
CA LYS A 45 -0.09 -17.13 18.22
C LYS A 45 -1.42 -17.88 18.11
N ASP A 46 -2.51 -17.26 18.54
CA ASP A 46 -3.84 -17.86 18.57
C ASP A 46 -4.75 -17.36 17.43
N ALA A 47 -4.18 -16.69 16.42
CA ALA A 47 -4.94 -16.15 15.31
C ALA A 47 -5.28 -17.24 14.28
N ASP A 48 -6.55 -17.27 13.84
CA ASP A 48 -6.96 -17.99 12.63
C ASP A 48 -6.72 -17.14 11.39
N ILE A 49 -6.84 -15.81 11.52
CA ILE A 49 -6.69 -14.85 10.45
C ILE A 49 -5.80 -13.70 10.92
N LEU A 50 -4.77 -13.39 10.15
CA LEU A 50 -3.96 -12.18 10.31
C LEU A 50 -4.36 -11.14 9.28
N LEU A 51 -4.52 -9.90 9.72
CA LEU A 51 -4.75 -8.74 8.87
C LEU A 51 -3.61 -7.74 9.07
N LEU A 52 -3.04 -7.26 7.98
CA LEU A 52 -1.95 -6.27 7.98
C LEU A 52 -2.03 -5.40 6.71
N ALA A 53 -1.34 -4.27 6.68
CA ALA A 53 -1.22 -3.44 5.49
C ALA A 53 0.13 -3.66 4.79
N ASN A 54 1.20 -3.05 5.30
CA ASN A 54 2.51 -3.07 4.66
C ASN A 54 3.68 -3.36 5.61
N MET A 55 3.42 -3.78 6.84
CA MET A 55 4.49 -4.20 7.74
C MET A 55 5.07 -5.55 7.31
N PRO A 56 6.38 -5.77 7.47
CA PRO A 56 7.00 -7.04 7.18
C PRO A 56 6.44 -8.18 8.06
N LEU A 57 5.96 -9.24 7.42
CA LEU A 57 5.52 -10.46 8.12
C LEU A 57 6.49 -11.60 7.79
N LYS A 58 7.41 -11.84 8.73
CA LYS A 58 8.45 -12.85 8.58
C LYS A 58 7.90 -14.26 8.70
N GLY A 59 8.57 -15.20 8.03
CA GLY A 59 8.21 -16.62 8.09
C GLY A 59 8.29 -17.23 9.48
N SER A 60 9.17 -16.72 10.35
CA SER A 60 9.24 -17.13 11.76
C SER A 60 7.92 -16.89 12.51
N ILE A 61 7.25 -15.75 12.25
CA ILE A 61 5.96 -15.42 12.85
C ILE A 61 4.88 -16.33 12.28
N ILE A 62 4.83 -16.51 10.94
CA ILE A 62 3.85 -17.38 10.29
C ILE A 62 3.94 -18.82 10.82
N ARG A 63 5.15 -19.38 10.92
CA ARG A 63 5.37 -20.73 11.44
C ARG A 63 5.06 -20.88 12.94
N HIS A 64 5.06 -19.77 13.68
CA HIS A 64 4.68 -19.76 15.09
C HIS A 64 3.16 -19.86 15.30
N CYS A 65 2.37 -19.45 14.32
CA CYS A 65 0.91 -19.41 14.37
C CYS A 65 0.31 -20.75 13.90
N THR A 66 0.17 -21.70 14.79
CA THR A 66 -0.26 -23.09 14.44
C THR A 66 -1.73 -23.21 14.00
N HIS A 67 -2.55 -22.22 14.29
CA HIS A 67 -3.98 -22.18 13.92
C HIS A 67 -4.27 -21.27 12.72
N LEU A 68 -3.25 -20.59 12.20
CA LEU A 68 -3.39 -19.62 11.13
C LEU A 68 -3.83 -20.29 9.82
N GLN A 69 -4.91 -19.79 9.23
CA GLN A 69 -5.49 -20.28 7.99
C GLN A 69 -5.42 -19.24 6.87
N PHE A 70 -5.41 -17.96 7.25
CA PHE A 70 -5.53 -16.89 6.26
C PHE A 70 -4.74 -15.64 6.66
N ILE A 71 -4.06 -15.05 5.68
CA ILE A 71 -3.42 -13.73 5.80
C ILE A 71 -4.10 -12.80 4.80
N ASP A 72 -4.71 -11.74 5.30
CA ASP A 72 -5.33 -10.70 4.48
C ASP A 72 -4.48 -9.44 4.48
N VAL A 73 -3.96 -9.09 3.30
CA VAL A 73 -3.09 -7.93 3.11
C VAL A 73 -3.92 -6.77 2.58
N ALA A 74 -4.24 -5.81 3.44
CA ALA A 74 -4.97 -4.59 3.09
C ALA A 74 -4.09 -3.61 2.27
N PHE A 75 -3.36 -4.14 1.29
CA PHE A 75 -2.45 -3.43 0.40
C PHE A 75 -2.37 -4.14 -0.95
N THR A 76 -1.78 -3.51 -1.97
CA THR A 76 -1.65 -4.13 -3.30
C THR A 76 -0.50 -5.12 -3.38
N GLY A 77 0.69 -4.73 -2.90
CA GLY A 77 1.87 -5.60 -2.90
C GLY A 77 1.86 -6.57 -1.72
N VAL A 78 2.45 -7.74 -1.91
CA VAL A 78 2.61 -8.78 -0.88
C VAL A 78 4.07 -9.16 -0.63
N ASP A 79 5.02 -8.39 -1.19
CA ASP A 79 6.46 -8.67 -1.11
C ASP A 79 7.02 -8.63 0.32
N HIS A 80 6.28 -8.03 1.24
CA HIS A 80 6.61 -7.94 2.67
C HIS A 80 6.12 -9.13 3.48
N VAL A 81 5.38 -10.06 2.87
CA VAL A 81 4.93 -11.32 3.48
C VAL A 81 5.81 -12.46 2.98
N ASP A 82 6.30 -13.32 3.88
CA ASP A 82 7.01 -14.54 3.50
C ASP A 82 6.02 -15.56 2.93
N LEU A 83 5.81 -15.47 1.60
CA LEU A 83 4.88 -16.33 0.88
C LEU A 83 5.31 -17.80 0.89
N GLN A 84 6.62 -18.07 0.96
CA GLN A 84 7.13 -19.42 1.07
C GLN A 84 6.72 -20.07 2.40
N ALA A 85 6.86 -19.34 3.50
CA ALA A 85 6.41 -19.81 4.81
C ALA A 85 4.88 -19.99 4.87
N ALA A 86 4.11 -19.11 4.22
CA ALA A 86 2.66 -19.26 4.13
C ALA A 86 2.28 -20.53 3.37
N GLU A 87 2.94 -20.82 2.25
CA GLU A 87 2.73 -22.05 1.46
C GLU A 87 3.08 -23.32 2.26
N GLU A 88 4.26 -23.34 2.92
CA GLU A 88 4.70 -24.44 3.79
C GLU A 88 3.69 -24.74 4.91
N MET A 89 3.07 -23.70 5.47
CA MET A 89 2.07 -23.81 6.54
C MET A 89 0.63 -23.98 6.03
N HIS A 90 0.43 -24.06 4.71
CA HIS A 90 -0.89 -24.14 4.07
C HIS A 90 -1.82 -22.95 4.40
N VAL A 91 -1.24 -21.77 4.60
CA VAL A 91 -1.95 -20.53 4.89
C VAL A 91 -2.26 -19.81 3.58
N ALA A 92 -3.53 -19.53 3.33
CA ALA A 92 -3.94 -18.75 2.17
C ALA A 92 -3.59 -17.26 2.35
N VAL A 93 -3.13 -16.61 1.28
CA VAL A 93 -2.81 -15.17 1.29
C VAL A 93 -3.65 -14.43 0.26
N SER A 94 -4.32 -13.36 0.67
CA SER A 94 -5.06 -12.46 -0.20
C SER A 94 -4.50 -11.04 -0.13
N ASN A 95 -4.78 -10.22 -1.14
CA ASN A 95 -4.44 -8.82 -1.16
C ASN A 95 -5.60 -7.95 -1.65
N ALA A 96 -5.56 -6.65 -1.32
CA ALA A 96 -6.54 -5.66 -1.76
C ALA A 96 -6.17 -5.08 -3.14
N SER A 97 -5.88 -5.93 -4.12
CA SER A 97 -5.47 -5.49 -5.46
C SER A 97 -6.57 -4.66 -6.16
N GLY A 98 -6.19 -3.53 -6.71
CA GLY A 98 -7.04 -2.73 -7.59
C GLY A 98 -7.58 -1.43 -6.99
N TYR A 99 -7.60 -1.26 -5.68
CA TYR A 99 -8.12 -0.06 -5.02
C TYR A 99 -7.36 1.22 -5.38
N SER A 100 -6.09 1.11 -5.69
CA SER A 100 -5.17 2.23 -5.93
C SER A 100 -4.81 2.46 -7.40
N ASN A 101 -5.47 1.78 -8.34
CA ASN A 101 -5.08 1.87 -9.75
C ASN A 101 -5.12 3.30 -10.28
N GLU A 102 -6.21 4.04 -9.98
CA GLU A 102 -6.36 5.44 -10.38
C GLU A 102 -5.35 6.34 -9.67
N SER A 103 -5.32 6.29 -8.34
CA SER A 103 -4.49 7.20 -7.54
C SER A 103 -3.00 7.07 -7.84
N VAL A 104 -2.50 5.85 -8.08
CA VAL A 104 -1.09 5.64 -8.44
C VAL A 104 -0.79 6.11 -9.87
N ALA A 105 -1.70 5.88 -10.82
CA ALA A 105 -1.54 6.35 -12.19
C ALA A 105 -1.58 7.89 -12.27
N GLU A 106 -2.50 8.52 -11.55
CA GLU A 106 -2.58 9.98 -11.42
C GLU A 106 -1.34 10.57 -10.76
N LEU A 107 -0.84 9.95 -9.70
CA LEU A 107 0.37 10.38 -9.02
C LEU A 107 1.59 10.28 -9.96
N ALA A 108 1.72 9.22 -10.74
CA ALA A 108 2.80 9.05 -11.70
C ALA A 108 2.79 10.18 -12.76
N LEU A 109 1.60 10.54 -13.27
CA LEU A 109 1.43 11.67 -14.17
C LEU A 109 1.79 13.00 -13.48
N GLY A 110 1.28 13.23 -12.27
CA GLY A 110 1.55 14.45 -11.49
C GLY A 110 3.05 14.63 -11.22
N MET A 111 3.74 13.59 -10.77
CA MET A 111 5.19 13.60 -10.54
C MET A 111 5.97 13.86 -11.84
N THR A 112 5.51 13.31 -12.96
CA THR A 112 6.14 13.56 -14.26
C THR A 112 6.04 15.04 -14.65
N ILE A 113 4.87 15.65 -14.45
CA ILE A 113 4.66 17.09 -14.69
C ILE A 113 5.53 17.92 -13.73
N ASP A 114 5.59 17.54 -12.45
CA ASP A 114 6.41 18.23 -11.45
C ASP A 114 7.90 18.23 -11.88
N CYS A 115 8.43 17.06 -12.25
CA CYS A 115 9.80 16.93 -12.75
C CYS A 115 10.04 17.78 -14.02
N LEU A 116 9.12 17.74 -14.98
CA LEU A 116 9.25 18.50 -16.23
C LEU A 116 9.15 20.01 -16.04
N ARG A 117 8.36 20.45 -15.07
CA ARG A 117 8.05 21.88 -14.82
C ARG A 117 8.85 22.47 -13.64
N ASN A 118 9.68 21.65 -12.96
CA ASN A 118 10.45 22.07 -11.79
C ASN A 118 9.55 22.67 -10.67
N VAL A 119 8.35 22.13 -10.45
CA VAL A 119 7.32 22.73 -9.57
C VAL A 119 7.86 22.87 -8.16
N GLU A 120 8.49 21.84 -7.60
CA GLU A 120 9.05 21.87 -6.25
C GLU A 120 10.13 22.94 -6.12
N ALA A 121 11.11 22.96 -7.04
CA ALA A 121 12.22 23.90 -7.02
C ALA A 121 11.74 25.35 -7.17
N VAL A 122 10.76 25.59 -8.06
CA VAL A 122 10.15 26.93 -8.24
C VAL A 122 9.38 27.33 -6.98
N SER A 123 8.57 26.41 -6.42
CA SER A 123 7.80 26.66 -5.20
C SER A 123 8.71 27.02 -4.02
N ALA A 124 9.78 26.25 -3.80
CA ALA A 124 10.75 26.53 -2.74
C ALA A 124 11.40 27.91 -2.92
N ARG A 125 11.80 28.24 -4.15
CA ARG A 125 12.43 29.54 -4.46
C ARG A 125 11.47 30.71 -4.27
N CYS A 126 10.20 30.57 -4.69
CA CYS A 126 9.17 31.60 -4.51
C CYS A 126 8.86 31.87 -3.04
N ARG A 127 8.88 30.84 -2.18
CA ARG A 127 8.71 31.02 -0.72
C ARG A 127 9.80 31.91 -0.09
N HIS A 128 10.96 31.98 -0.72
CA HIS A 128 12.08 32.85 -0.33
C HIS A 128 12.20 34.11 -1.20
N GLN A 129 11.08 34.59 -1.78
CA GLN A 129 11.01 35.80 -2.61
C GLN A 129 11.88 35.75 -3.87
N GLY A 130 12.27 34.57 -4.32
CA GLY A 130 12.98 34.37 -5.56
C GLY A 130 12.07 34.24 -6.78
N THR A 131 12.66 34.01 -7.95
CA THR A 131 11.95 33.90 -9.22
C THR A 131 12.15 32.52 -9.87
N LYS A 132 11.42 32.24 -10.94
CA LYS A 132 11.58 31.05 -11.77
C LYS A 132 12.80 31.06 -12.69
N GLU A 133 13.65 32.08 -12.64
CA GLU A 133 14.80 32.22 -13.54
C GLU A 133 15.71 30.99 -13.51
N GLY A 134 16.05 30.45 -14.67
CA GLY A 134 16.82 29.20 -14.81
C GLY A 134 16.03 27.92 -14.53
N LEU A 135 14.76 27.99 -14.13
CA LEU A 135 13.88 26.85 -13.83
C LEU A 135 12.71 26.71 -14.80
N VAL A 136 12.83 27.28 -16.00
CA VAL A 136 11.80 27.11 -17.04
C VAL A 136 11.78 25.64 -17.48
N GLY A 137 10.64 25.01 -17.28
CA GLY A 137 10.45 23.59 -17.59
C GLY A 137 10.04 23.34 -19.04
N ARG A 138 9.68 22.09 -19.30
CA ARG A 138 9.23 21.60 -20.62
C ARG A 138 7.81 21.11 -20.55
N GLU A 139 7.10 21.12 -21.66
CA GLU A 139 5.78 20.53 -21.80
C GLU A 139 5.85 18.99 -21.84
N LEU A 140 4.82 18.34 -21.37
CA LEU A 140 4.67 16.88 -21.44
C LEU A 140 4.18 16.43 -22.82
N GLY A 141 3.29 17.21 -23.45
CA GLY A 141 2.76 16.92 -24.78
C GLY A 141 3.85 16.69 -25.83
N GLY A 142 3.60 15.74 -26.74
CA GLY A 142 4.54 15.34 -27.79
C GLY A 142 5.76 14.54 -27.34
N LYS A 143 5.85 14.17 -26.06
CA LYS A 143 6.92 13.31 -25.57
C LYS A 143 6.57 11.85 -25.66
N THR A 144 7.60 11.01 -25.76
CA THR A 144 7.45 9.56 -25.66
C THR A 144 7.65 9.12 -24.21
N VAL A 145 6.68 8.40 -23.69
CA VAL A 145 6.71 7.81 -22.35
C VAL A 145 6.87 6.30 -22.47
N GLY A 146 7.90 5.73 -21.87
CA GLY A 146 8.09 4.30 -21.76
C GLY A 146 7.50 3.78 -20.45
N ILE A 147 6.66 2.74 -20.52
CA ILE A 147 6.05 2.10 -19.35
C ILE A 147 6.61 0.69 -19.19
N ILE A 148 7.28 0.47 -18.05
CA ILE A 148 7.80 -0.84 -17.68
C ILE A 148 6.84 -1.45 -16.67
N GLY A 149 6.15 -2.57 -17.06
CA GLY A 149 5.07 -3.16 -16.31
C GLY A 149 3.70 -2.67 -16.79
N PHE A 150 3.06 -3.46 -17.67
CA PHE A 150 1.78 -3.11 -18.32
C PHE A 150 0.59 -3.84 -17.67
N GLY A 151 0.57 -3.87 -16.32
CA GLY A 151 -0.56 -4.34 -15.53
C GLY A 151 -1.68 -3.29 -15.43
N LYS A 152 -2.57 -3.42 -14.44
CA LYS A 152 -3.73 -2.51 -14.29
C LYS A 152 -3.29 -1.05 -14.12
N ILE A 153 -2.32 -0.79 -13.27
CA ILE A 153 -1.78 0.57 -13.03
C ILE A 153 -1.05 1.09 -14.28
N GLY A 154 -0.18 0.28 -14.88
CA GLY A 154 0.57 0.71 -16.06
C GLY A 154 -0.32 1.02 -17.27
N ARG A 155 -1.38 0.26 -17.49
CA ARG A 155 -2.38 0.55 -18.53
C ARG A 155 -3.09 1.87 -18.26
N ARG A 156 -3.52 2.09 -17.01
CA ARG A 156 -4.18 3.33 -16.65
C ARG A 156 -3.26 4.54 -16.77
N ALA A 157 -2.00 4.41 -16.38
CA ALA A 157 -0.99 5.44 -16.59
C ALA A 157 -0.82 5.74 -18.09
N ALA A 158 -0.76 4.71 -18.96
CA ALA A 158 -0.66 4.89 -20.41
C ALA A 158 -1.83 5.70 -20.97
N GLU A 159 -3.07 5.41 -20.54
CA GLU A 159 -4.27 6.16 -20.94
C GLU A 159 -4.16 7.64 -20.54
N LEU A 160 -3.71 7.92 -19.31
CA LEU A 160 -3.52 9.28 -18.83
C LEU A 160 -2.45 10.03 -19.63
N PHE A 161 -1.27 9.42 -19.83
CA PHE A 161 -0.21 10.03 -20.62
C PHE A 161 -0.63 10.25 -22.08
N HIS A 162 -1.39 9.32 -22.66
CA HIS A 162 -1.95 9.48 -24.00
C HIS A 162 -2.91 10.66 -24.08
N ALA A 163 -3.80 10.84 -23.09
CA ALA A 163 -4.70 11.97 -23.01
C ALA A 163 -3.97 13.33 -22.89
N PHE A 164 -2.74 13.33 -22.38
CA PHE A 164 -1.86 14.50 -22.33
C PHE A 164 -1.02 14.68 -23.59
N GLY A 165 -1.28 13.91 -24.64
CA GLY A 165 -0.63 14.07 -25.94
C GLY A 165 0.76 13.44 -26.04
N CYS A 166 1.07 12.44 -25.18
CA CYS A 166 2.30 11.66 -25.30
C CYS A 166 2.19 10.59 -26.39
#